data_662a3c9e329547dc1ae7743d7c325e13
#
_entry.id   662a3c9e329547dc1ae7743d7c325e13
#
_cell.length_a   1.000
_cell.length_b   1.000
_cell.length_c   1.000
_cell.angle_alpha   90.00
_cell.angle_beta   90.00
_cell.angle_gamma   90.00
#
_symmetry.space_group_name_H-M   'P 1'
#
loop_
_entity.id
_entity.type
_entity.pdbx_description
1 polymer ?
#
loop_
_entity_poly.entity_id
_entity_poly.type
_entity_poly.pdbx_seq_one_letter_code
_entity_poly.pdbx_strand_id
1 'polypeptide(L)'
;MLDDLEPIRPNHVHFVAIGGTGMGALAGLCKRRGIEVTGSDRKLYPPMSTKLEEWGIEVDEGFRPENVLERYPDLVVIRNAEREDNPEAQAVLANAIPHLSYPDALFELALKPKHRFVVTGTHGKTTTTTMIASLLHHMKRKPSFLIGGIPLEFGDSFRDDEGEDFVVEGDEYDTAFFDKTPKFLHYAPDALVITSVEFDHADIYRDLDLVKSVFRELVSRRAVDSVIFAATDQPGVADVVADAPCEVVSY
;
A
#
# COMPACT_ATOMS: atom_id res chain seq x y z
N MET A 1 1.54 -4.65 18.74
CA MET A 1 2.14 -3.41 19.28
C MET A 1 1.91 -2.15 18.43
N LEU A 2 1.79 -2.23 17.08
CA LEU A 2 1.35 -1.09 16.25
C LEU A 2 -0.18 -0.95 16.17
N ASP A 3 -0.91 -2.03 16.37
CA ASP A 3 -2.39 -2.05 16.34
C ASP A 3 -3.06 -1.43 17.57
N ASP A 4 -2.33 -1.23 18.69
CA ASP A 4 -2.90 -0.78 19.98
C ASP A 4 -3.07 0.76 20.06
N LEU A 5 -2.55 1.52 19.12
CA LEU A 5 -2.68 2.97 19.07
C LEU A 5 -3.88 3.38 18.21
N GLU A 6 -4.57 4.44 18.58
CA GLU A 6 -5.63 5.02 17.75
C GLU A 6 -5.09 5.42 16.37
N PRO A 7 -5.85 5.23 15.28
CA PRO A 7 -5.45 5.68 13.94
C PRO A 7 -5.19 7.19 13.93
N ILE A 8 -4.14 7.62 13.24
CA ILE A 8 -3.87 9.05 13.06
C ILE A 8 -4.98 9.71 12.24
N ARG A 9 -5.33 10.94 12.57
CA ARG A 9 -6.40 11.71 11.90
C ARG A 9 -5.90 13.09 11.50
N PRO A 10 -5.05 13.20 10.47
CA PRO A 10 -4.59 14.49 9.99
C PRO A 10 -5.73 15.26 9.32
N ASN A 11 -5.73 16.58 9.42
CA ASN A 11 -6.66 17.43 8.67
C ASN A 11 -6.14 17.69 7.25
N HIS A 12 -4.80 17.82 7.10
CA HIS A 12 -4.14 18.06 5.83
C HIS A 12 -2.97 17.08 5.61
N VAL A 13 -2.97 16.37 4.49
CA VAL A 13 -1.91 15.46 4.06
C VAL A 13 -1.32 15.93 2.73
N HIS A 14 0.01 16.06 2.68
CA HIS A 14 0.73 16.35 1.45
C HIS A 14 1.46 15.10 0.93
N PHE A 15 1.34 14.82 -0.38
CA PHE A 15 1.93 13.64 -1.01
C PHE A 15 3.09 14.04 -1.93
N VAL A 16 4.33 13.66 -1.58
CA VAL A 16 5.52 13.84 -2.42
C VAL A 16 5.58 12.73 -3.47
N ALA A 17 5.58 13.10 -4.75
CA ALA A 17 5.47 12.20 -5.91
C ALA A 17 4.11 11.47 -6.00
N ILE A 18 3.05 12.25 -5.96
CA ILE A 18 1.65 11.81 -5.94
C ILE A 18 1.21 11.04 -7.20
N GLY A 19 1.88 11.25 -8.35
CA GLY A 19 1.46 10.73 -9.66
C GLY A 19 1.57 9.21 -9.83
N GLY A 20 2.17 8.49 -8.87
CA GLY A 20 2.18 7.04 -8.88
C GLY A 20 0.80 6.45 -8.56
N THR A 21 0.43 5.30 -9.17
CA THR A 21 -0.90 4.68 -9.02
C THR A 21 -1.28 4.46 -7.53
N GLY A 22 -0.39 3.89 -6.73
CA GLY A 22 -0.65 3.67 -5.30
C GLY A 22 -0.76 4.97 -4.51
N MET A 23 0.16 5.92 -4.73
CA MET A 23 0.16 7.23 -4.07
C MET A 23 -1.12 8.01 -4.40
N GLY A 24 -1.46 8.12 -5.69
CA GLY A 24 -2.67 8.81 -6.12
C GLY A 24 -3.95 8.14 -5.62
N ALA A 25 -3.99 6.81 -5.58
CA ALA A 25 -5.14 6.07 -5.04
C ALA A 25 -5.32 6.33 -3.52
N LEU A 26 -4.23 6.34 -2.75
CA LEU A 26 -4.27 6.69 -1.32
C LEU A 26 -4.68 8.16 -1.11
N ALA A 27 -4.16 9.07 -1.93
CA ALA A 27 -4.54 10.49 -1.92
C ALA A 27 -6.04 10.66 -2.19
N GLY A 28 -6.58 9.98 -3.21
CA GLY A 28 -8.01 9.96 -3.52
C GLY A 28 -8.86 9.40 -2.38
N LEU A 29 -8.40 8.34 -1.72
CA LEU A 29 -9.05 7.76 -0.55
C LEU A 29 -9.10 8.77 0.62
N CYS A 30 -7.98 9.42 0.92
CA CYS A 30 -7.91 10.48 1.95
C CYS A 30 -8.88 11.62 1.62
N LYS A 31 -8.93 12.07 0.36
CA LYS A 31 -9.86 13.11 -0.11
C LYS A 31 -11.32 12.71 0.10
N ARG A 32 -11.70 11.47 -0.20
CA ARG A 32 -13.07 10.95 0.04
C ARG A 32 -13.44 10.93 1.52
N ARG A 33 -12.48 10.78 2.42
CA ARG A 33 -12.67 10.86 3.88
C ARG A 33 -12.75 12.29 4.41
N GLY A 34 -12.69 13.28 3.54
CA GLY A 34 -12.78 14.69 3.90
C GLY A 34 -11.47 15.28 4.42
N ILE A 35 -10.35 14.59 4.25
CA ILE A 35 -9.01 15.12 4.53
C ILE A 35 -8.64 16.10 3.42
N GLU A 36 -8.07 17.24 3.77
CA GLU A 36 -7.43 18.13 2.80
C GLU A 36 -6.21 17.42 2.22
N VAL A 37 -6.13 17.36 0.89
CA VAL A 37 -5.05 16.67 0.19
C VAL A 37 -4.41 17.60 -0.82
N THR A 38 -3.10 17.70 -0.72
CA THR A 38 -2.23 18.35 -1.72
C THR A 38 -1.11 17.40 -2.11
N GLY A 39 -0.39 17.70 -3.15
CA GLY A 39 0.79 16.90 -3.52
C GLY A 39 1.66 17.59 -4.55
N SER A 40 2.77 16.93 -4.84
CA SER A 40 3.74 17.37 -5.86
C SER A 40 4.15 16.20 -6.74
N ASP A 41 4.52 16.48 -7.98
CA ASP A 41 5.20 15.54 -8.86
C ASP A 41 6.04 16.27 -9.90
N ARG A 42 7.04 15.58 -10.51
CA ARG A 42 7.86 16.17 -11.59
C ARG A 42 7.01 16.52 -12.78
N LYS A 43 6.17 15.58 -13.21
CA LYS A 43 5.19 15.73 -14.28
C LYS A 43 4.12 14.65 -14.17
N LEU A 44 2.87 15.06 -14.24
CA LEU A 44 1.74 14.16 -14.22
C LEU A 44 1.37 13.69 -15.63
N TYR A 45 0.95 12.44 -15.73
CA TYR A 45 0.44 11.83 -16.97
C TYR A 45 -0.87 11.09 -16.72
N PRO A 46 -1.76 11.02 -17.74
CA PRO A 46 -2.93 10.16 -17.68
C PRO A 46 -2.54 8.68 -17.46
N PRO A 47 -3.36 7.92 -16.73
CA PRO A 47 -4.67 8.28 -16.19
C PRO A 47 -4.64 9.08 -14.87
N MET A 48 -3.52 9.10 -14.14
CA MET A 48 -3.48 9.68 -12.78
C MET A 48 -3.67 11.20 -12.78
N SER A 49 -3.09 11.93 -13.75
CA SER A 49 -3.32 13.38 -13.85
C SER A 49 -4.80 13.73 -13.95
N THR A 50 -5.55 13.00 -14.79
CA THR A 50 -7.00 13.18 -14.97
C THR A 50 -7.76 12.84 -13.68
N LYS A 51 -7.38 11.75 -13.01
CA LYS A 51 -8.04 11.33 -11.76
C LYS A 51 -7.83 12.31 -10.62
N LEU A 52 -6.62 12.82 -10.43
CA LEU A 52 -6.31 13.81 -9.39
C LEU A 52 -7.12 15.10 -9.61
N GLU A 53 -7.24 15.56 -10.87
CA GLU A 53 -8.07 16.70 -11.24
C GLU A 53 -9.56 16.44 -10.96
N GLU A 54 -10.10 15.27 -11.36
CA GLU A 54 -11.49 14.87 -11.10
C GLU A 54 -11.80 14.84 -9.60
N TRP A 55 -10.85 14.45 -8.75
CA TRP A 55 -11.01 14.41 -7.29
C TRP A 55 -10.78 15.78 -6.63
N GLY A 56 -10.41 16.81 -7.39
CA GLY A 56 -10.13 18.15 -6.88
C GLY A 56 -8.92 18.18 -5.95
N ILE A 57 -7.88 17.43 -6.29
CA ILE A 57 -6.59 17.41 -5.57
C ILE A 57 -5.64 18.37 -6.28
N GLU A 58 -5.15 19.37 -5.55
CA GLU A 58 -4.16 20.33 -6.05
C GLU A 58 -2.77 19.68 -6.07
N VAL A 59 -2.09 19.77 -7.23
CA VAL A 59 -0.76 19.20 -7.42
C VAL A 59 0.20 20.24 -7.97
N ASP A 60 1.31 20.44 -7.26
CA ASP A 60 2.41 21.28 -7.69
C ASP A 60 3.31 20.55 -8.70
N GLU A 61 3.65 21.19 -9.82
CA GLU A 61 4.64 20.67 -10.75
C GLU A 61 6.06 21.00 -10.24
N GLY A 62 6.86 19.95 -10.03
CA GLY A 62 8.23 20.04 -9.50
C GLY A 62 8.29 20.00 -7.98
N PHE A 63 9.41 19.45 -7.50
CA PHE A 63 9.70 19.32 -6.07
C PHE A 63 10.40 20.56 -5.55
N ARG A 64 9.78 21.30 -4.64
CA ARG A 64 10.32 22.51 -4.03
C ARG A 64 10.03 22.52 -2.52
N PRO A 65 10.96 22.98 -1.67
CA PRO A 65 10.73 23.11 -0.24
C PRO A 65 9.45 23.89 0.11
N GLU A 66 9.10 24.89 -0.68
CA GLU A 66 7.95 25.76 -0.48
C GLU A 66 6.63 24.97 -0.53
N ASN A 67 6.55 23.88 -1.33
CA ASN A 67 5.34 23.07 -1.46
C ASN A 67 4.89 22.50 -0.09
N VAL A 68 5.81 22.21 0.81
CA VAL A 68 5.52 21.72 2.17
C VAL A 68 5.63 22.83 3.21
N LEU A 69 6.61 23.74 3.08
CA LEU A 69 6.87 24.77 4.10
C LEU A 69 5.83 25.88 4.13
N GLU A 70 5.20 26.22 3.01
CA GLU A 70 4.15 27.23 2.94
C GLU A 70 2.75 26.67 3.19
N ARG A 71 2.53 25.37 2.97
CA ARG A 71 1.23 24.71 3.16
C ARG A 71 1.00 24.18 4.58
N TYR A 72 2.06 23.98 5.37
CA TYR A 72 2.01 23.47 6.75
C TYR A 72 1.14 22.21 6.92
N PRO A 73 1.38 21.12 6.16
CA PRO A 73 0.59 19.91 6.30
C PRO A 73 0.80 19.25 7.67
N ASP A 74 -0.25 18.61 8.20
CA ASP A 74 -0.15 17.83 9.44
C ASP A 74 0.68 16.56 9.24
N LEU A 75 0.69 16.03 8.01
CA LEU A 75 1.41 14.82 7.63
C LEU A 75 1.91 14.92 6.19
N VAL A 76 3.13 14.45 5.95
CA VAL A 76 3.67 14.27 4.60
C VAL A 76 3.84 12.78 4.30
N VAL A 77 3.37 12.34 3.13
CA VAL A 77 3.60 10.98 2.63
C VAL A 77 4.66 11.02 1.56
N ILE A 78 5.76 10.28 1.77
CA ILE A 78 6.90 10.25 0.86
C ILE A 78 6.90 8.91 0.10
N ARG A 79 6.93 8.98 -1.24
CA ARG A 79 7.01 7.80 -2.11
C ARG A 79 8.35 7.08 -1.95
N ASN A 80 8.33 5.74 -2.00
CA ASN A 80 9.53 4.91 -1.89
C ASN A 80 10.56 5.13 -3.02
N ALA A 81 10.12 5.43 -4.22
CA ALA A 81 11.00 5.64 -5.38
C ALA A 81 11.64 7.03 -5.42
N GLU A 82 11.31 7.92 -4.48
CA GLU A 82 11.96 9.21 -4.40
C GLU A 82 13.39 9.08 -3.87
N ARG A 83 14.26 9.92 -4.40
CA ARG A 83 15.68 9.91 -4.06
C ARG A 83 15.93 10.71 -2.79
N GLU A 84 16.99 10.35 -2.09
CA GLU A 84 17.44 11.08 -0.91
C GLU A 84 17.72 12.58 -1.18
N ASP A 85 18.08 12.93 -2.43
CA ASP A 85 18.34 14.31 -2.87
C ASP A 85 17.07 15.09 -3.28
N ASN A 86 15.86 14.54 -3.09
CA ASN A 86 14.61 15.26 -3.35
C ASN A 86 14.49 16.46 -2.40
N PRO A 87 14.41 17.70 -2.94
CA PRO A 87 14.46 18.91 -2.09
C PRO A 87 13.25 19.05 -1.15
N GLU A 88 12.10 18.51 -1.52
CA GLU A 88 10.91 18.47 -0.68
C GLU A 88 11.07 17.49 0.48
N ALA A 89 11.53 16.26 0.20
CA ALA A 89 11.81 15.27 1.22
C ALA A 89 12.88 15.75 2.20
N GLN A 90 13.93 16.41 1.70
CA GLN A 90 14.95 17.03 2.55
C GLN A 90 14.38 18.15 3.43
N ALA A 91 13.50 18.99 2.91
CA ALA A 91 12.84 20.05 3.70
C ALA A 91 11.97 19.45 4.82
N VAL A 92 11.25 18.36 4.53
CA VAL A 92 10.46 17.62 5.52
C VAL A 92 11.33 17.12 6.67
N LEU A 93 12.45 16.43 6.34
CA LEU A 93 13.37 15.89 7.33
C LEU A 93 14.08 16.99 8.15
N ALA A 94 14.56 18.03 7.47
CA ALA A 94 15.29 19.14 8.12
C ALA A 94 14.43 19.95 9.08
N ASN A 95 13.11 20.04 8.83
CA ASN A 95 12.16 20.78 9.67
C ASN A 95 11.35 19.88 10.61
N ALA A 96 11.69 18.59 10.70
CA ALA A 96 11.03 17.59 11.55
C ALA A 96 9.49 17.56 11.33
N ILE A 97 9.04 17.77 10.08
CA ILE A 97 7.62 17.68 9.73
C ILE A 97 7.18 16.21 9.87
N PRO A 98 6.04 15.91 10.51
CA PRO A 98 5.53 14.55 10.59
C PRO A 98 5.42 13.91 9.21
N HIS A 99 6.02 12.74 9.04
CA HIS A 99 6.02 12.07 7.74
C HIS A 99 5.97 10.56 7.89
N LEU A 100 5.41 9.90 6.88
CA LEU A 100 5.33 8.46 6.75
C LEU A 100 5.78 8.03 5.34
N SER A 101 6.26 6.81 5.26
CA SER A 101 6.36 6.11 3.98
C SER A 101 4.96 5.81 3.42
N TYR A 102 4.86 5.51 2.13
CA TYR A 102 3.58 5.11 1.52
C TYR A 102 2.92 3.92 2.24
N PRO A 103 3.60 2.79 2.54
CA PRO A 103 2.94 1.67 3.20
C PRO A 103 2.55 1.96 4.65
N ASP A 104 3.34 2.74 5.39
CA ASP A 104 2.96 3.17 6.73
C ASP A 104 1.74 4.10 6.70
N ALA A 105 1.72 5.04 5.75
CA ALA A 105 0.57 5.92 5.55
C ALA A 105 -0.69 5.14 5.15
N LEU A 106 -0.56 4.15 4.26
CA LEU A 106 -1.67 3.27 3.89
C LEU A 106 -2.18 2.50 5.11
N PHE A 107 -1.27 1.96 5.92
CA PHE A 107 -1.65 1.27 7.16
C PHE A 107 -2.39 2.20 8.12
N GLU A 108 -1.80 3.30 8.51
CA GLU A 108 -2.35 4.23 9.52
C GLU A 108 -3.64 4.92 9.05
N LEU A 109 -3.69 5.34 7.78
CA LEU A 109 -4.80 6.12 7.25
C LEU A 109 -5.96 5.24 6.74
N ALA A 110 -5.72 3.96 6.40
CA ALA A 110 -6.73 3.16 5.72
C ALA A 110 -6.93 1.75 6.28
N LEU A 111 -5.85 1.01 6.52
CA LEU A 111 -5.93 -0.43 6.85
C LEU A 111 -6.24 -0.69 8.32
N LYS A 112 -5.66 0.08 9.23
CA LYS A 112 -5.67 -0.15 10.68
C LYS A 112 -7.06 -0.38 11.28
N PRO A 113 -8.12 0.37 10.92
CA PRO A 113 -9.46 0.16 11.45
C PRO A 113 -10.26 -0.97 10.77
N LYS A 114 -9.65 -1.73 9.86
CA LYS A 114 -10.33 -2.70 8.99
C LYS A 114 -9.78 -4.11 9.18
N HIS A 115 -10.58 -5.10 8.81
CA HIS A 115 -10.13 -6.47 8.60
C HIS A 115 -9.38 -6.57 7.25
N ARG A 116 -8.11 -6.89 7.27
CA ARG A 116 -7.14 -6.69 6.19
C ARG A 116 -6.91 -7.96 5.39
N PHE A 117 -7.42 -7.96 4.16
CA PHE A 117 -7.08 -8.96 3.15
C PHE A 117 -5.89 -8.45 2.34
N VAL A 118 -4.72 -9.05 2.51
CA VAL A 118 -3.52 -8.70 1.75
C VAL A 118 -3.22 -9.81 0.76
N VAL A 119 -3.17 -9.48 -0.52
CA VAL A 119 -2.84 -10.40 -1.60
C VAL A 119 -1.43 -10.15 -2.07
N THR A 120 -0.56 -11.15 -1.94
CA THR A 120 0.84 -11.06 -2.35
C THR A 120 1.25 -12.24 -3.23
N GLY A 121 2.44 -12.16 -3.80
CA GLY A 121 3.04 -13.15 -4.68
C GLY A 121 3.69 -12.51 -5.89
N THR A 122 4.53 -13.24 -6.57
CA THR A 122 5.23 -12.75 -7.76
C THR A 122 4.24 -12.39 -8.86
N HIS A 123 3.24 -13.23 -9.12
CA HIS A 123 2.23 -13.06 -10.15
C HIS A 123 0.80 -13.16 -9.59
N GLY A 124 -0.17 -12.56 -10.30
CA GLY A 124 -1.59 -12.71 -10.00
C GLY A 124 -2.15 -11.81 -8.90
N LYS A 125 -1.35 -10.96 -8.25
CA LYS A 125 -1.81 -10.04 -7.18
C LYS A 125 -3.04 -9.26 -7.57
N THR A 126 -2.97 -8.43 -8.61
CA THR A 126 -4.05 -7.53 -9.08
C THR A 126 -5.34 -8.29 -9.41
N THR A 127 -5.22 -9.42 -10.11
CA THR A 127 -6.37 -10.25 -10.48
C THR A 127 -7.05 -10.83 -9.24
N THR A 128 -6.28 -11.42 -8.33
CA THR A 128 -6.81 -12.04 -7.11
C THR A 128 -7.40 -10.99 -6.16
N THR A 129 -6.76 -9.83 -6.00
CA THR A 129 -7.28 -8.70 -5.21
C THR A 129 -8.62 -8.22 -5.77
N THR A 130 -8.71 -8.08 -7.10
CA THR A 130 -9.96 -7.72 -7.78
C THR A 130 -11.06 -8.75 -7.54
N MET A 131 -10.74 -10.04 -7.65
CA MET A 131 -11.70 -11.13 -7.43
C MET A 131 -12.23 -11.13 -5.99
N ILE A 132 -11.37 -10.97 -4.99
CA ILE A 132 -11.78 -10.91 -3.58
C ILE A 132 -12.66 -9.67 -3.33
N ALA A 133 -12.26 -8.50 -3.80
CA ALA A 133 -13.05 -7.28 -3.67
C ALA A 133 -14.43 -7.42 -4.32
N SER A 134 -14.50 -8.00 -5.53
CA SER A 134 -15.76 -8.28 -6.24
C SER A 134 -16.63 -9.28 -5.47
N LEU A 135 -16.05 -10.39 -4.99
CA LEU A 135 -16.77 -11.38 -4.20
C LEU A 135 -17.39 -10.76 -2.94
N LEU A 136 -16.60 -10.05 -2.15
CA LEU A 136 -17.09 -9.38 -0.93
C LEU A 136 -18.15 -8.32 -1.26
N HIS A 137 -18.02 -7.60 -2.39
CA HIS A 137 -19.03 -6.65 -2.85
C HIS A 137 -20.36 -7.34 -3.17
N HIS A 138 -20.33 -8.44 -3.93
CA HIS A 138 -21.53 -9.21 -4.25
C HIS A 138 -22.17 -9.89 -3.03
N MET A 139 -21.36 -10.25 -2.04
CA MET A 139 -21.82 -10.70 -0.73
C MET A 139 -22.41 -9.58 0.14
N LYS A 140 -22.49 -8.33 -0.36
CA LYS A 140 -23.01 -7.15 0.35
C LYS A 140 -22.18 -6.73 1.57
N ARG A 141 -20.91 -7.13 1.63
CA ARG A 141 -19.99 -6.74 2.72
C ARG A 141 -19.45 -5.32 2.59
N LYS A 142 -19.67 -4.65 1.46
CA LYS A 142 -19.22 -3.27 1.19
C LYS A 142 -17.72 -3.08 1.46
N PRO A 143 -16.81 -3.84 0.83
CA PRO A 143 -15.40 -3.76 1.13
C PRO A 143 -14.78 -2.45 0.64
N SER A 144 -13.85 -1.93 1.40
CA SER A 144 -12.87 -0.98 0.90
C SER A 144 -11.76 -1.73 0.15
N PHE A 145 -11.11 -1.10 -0.82
CA PHE A 145 -9.96 -1.70 -1.50
C PHE A 145 -9.00 -0.68 -2.09
N LEU A 146 -7.76 -1.12 -2.33
CA LEU A 146 -6.76 -0.43 -3.13
C LEU A 146 -6.06 -1.46 -4.02
N ILE A 147 -6.21 -1.31 -5.34
CA ILE A 147 -5.79 -2.26 -6.37
C ILE A 147 -4.84 -1.56 -7.33
N GLY A 148 -3.78 -2.23 -7.76
CA GLY A 148 -2.74 -1.69 -8.65
C GLY A 148 -3.20 -1.42 -10.09
N GLY A 149 -4.45 -1.71 -10.42
CA GLY A 149 -5.10 -1.44 -11.69
C GLY A 149 -6.49 -0.83 -11.51
N ILE A 150 -7.20 -0.57 -12.61
CA ILE A 150 -8.58 -0.09 -12.60
C ILE A 150 -9.50 -1.25 -13.02
N PRO A 151 -10.15 -1.96 -12.07
CA PRO A 151 -11.09 -3.00 -12.41
C PRO A 151 -12.31 -2.44 -13.15
N LEU A 152 -12.71 -3.08 -14.24
CA LEU A 152 -13.84 -2.63 -15.05
C LEU A 152 -15.16 -2.50 -14.26
N GLU A 153 -15.38 -3.41 -13.32
CA GLU A 153 -16.57 -3.43 -12.47
C GLU A 153 -16.68 -2.19 -11.58
N PHE A 154 -15.55 -1.68 -11.11
CA PHE A 154 -15.51 -0.60 -10.12
C PHE A 154 -15.20 0.78 -10.72
N GLY A 155 -14.50 0.83 -11.87
CA GLY A 155 -14.15 2.05 -12.58
C GLY A 155 -13.06 2.90 -11.93
N ASP A 156 -12.59 2.52 -10.74
CA ASP A 156 -11.51 3.16 -9.99
C ASP A 156 -10.57 2.13 -9.37
N SER A 157 -9.31 2.53 -9.12
CA SER A 157 -8.29 1.68 -8.48
C SER A 157 -8.46 1.57 -6.96
N PHE A 158 -9.38 2.32 -6.36
CA PHE A 158 -9.66 2.27 -4.93
C PHE A 158 -11.15 2.50 -4.67
N ARG A 159 -11.57 2.06 -3.49
CA ARG A 159 -12.88 2.36 -2.91
C ARG A 159 -12.73 2.50 -1.40
N ASP A 160 -13.42 3.49 -0.83
CA ASP A 160 -13.64 3.60 0.60
C ASP A 160 -15.12 3.37 0.86
N ASP A 161 -15.46 2.28 1.54
CA ASP A 161 -16.84 1.87 1.80
C ASP A 161 -17.02 1.55 3.30
N GLU A 162 -18.28 1.42 3.74
CA GLU A 162 -18.66 1.31 5.15
C GLU A 162 -18.34 -0.05 5.78
N GLY A 163 -18.09 -1.09 4.98
CA GLY A 163 -17.83 -2.45 5.48
C GLY A 163 -16.53 -2.56 6.29
N GLU A 164 -16.43 -3.64 7.01
CA GLU A 164 -15.27 -3.91 7.88
C GLU A 164 -14.02 -4.36 7.12
N ASP A 165 -14.16 -4.82 5.88
CA ASP A 165 -13.08 -5.40 5.09
C ASP A 165 -12.32 -4.36 4.29
N PHE A 166 -11.00 -4.53 4.19
CA PHE A 166 -10.14 -3.84 3.25
C PHE A 166 -9.29 -4.84 2.47
N VAL A 167 -9.35 -4.77 1.14
CA VAL A 167 -8.60 -5.65 0.24
C VAL A 167 -7.48 -4.86 -0.43
N VAL A 168 -6.23 -5.32 -0.31
CA VAL A 168 -5.07 -4.60 -0.83
C VAL A 168 -4.02 -5.54 -1.42
N GLU A 169 -3.28 -5.04 -2.42
CA GLU A 169 -2.10 -5.74 -2.95
C GLU A 169 -0.89 -5.50 -2.05
N GLY A 170 -0.19 -6.58 -1.70
CA GLY A 170 1.06 -6.56 -0.96
C GLY A 170 2.26 -6.74 -1.89
N ASP A 171 2.96 -5.65 -2.20
CA ASP A 171 4.17 -5.69 -3.01
C ASP A 171 5.39 -6.08 -2.17
N GLU A 172 6.27 -6.87 -2.78
CA GLU A 172 7.57 -7.27 -2.25
C GLU A 172 8.67 -6.20 -2.38
N TYR A 173 8.37 -5.08 -3.03
CA TYR A 173 9.32 -3.97 -3.25
C TYR A 173 9.62 -3.18 -1.97
N ASP A 174 10.83 -2.57 -1.95
CA ASP A 174 11.27 -1.65 -0.88
C ASP A 174 10.23 -0.56 -0.58
N THR A 175 10.15 -0.20 0.70
CA THR A 175 9.18 0.77 1.24
C THR A 175 9.55 2.21 0.92
N ALA A 176 10.81 2.62 1.17
CA ALA A 176 11.30 3.98 0.92
C ALA A 176 12.82 4.00 0.79
N PHE A 177 13.41 5.15 0.42
CA PHE A 177 14.87 5.30 0.40
C PHE A 177 15.48 5.18 1.80
N PHE A 178 14.73 5.55 2.83
CA PHE A 178 15.11 5.47 4.24
C PHE A 178 14.64 4.16 4.93
N ASP A 179 13.82 3.36 4.27
CA ASP A 179 13.34 2.05 4.74
C ASP A 179 13.40 1.02 3.60
N LYS A 180 14.25 0.02 3.76
CA LYS A 180 14.50 -1.04 2.77
C LYS A 180 13.69 -2.32 3.03
N THR A 181 12.71 -2.26 3.92
CA THR A 181 11.80 -3.38 4.14
C THR A 181 10.75 -3.47 3.03
N PRO A 182 10.30 -4.66 2.64
CA PRO A 182 9.20 -4.83 1.70
C PRO A 182 7.89 -4.23 2.20
N LYS A 183 7.13 -3.59 1.31
CA LYS A 183 5.88 -2.90 1.65
C LYS A 183 4.86 -3.79 2.37
N PHE A 184 4.72 -5.04 1.98
CA PHE A 184 3.74 -5.95 2.58
C PHE A 184 3.98 -6.24 4.06
N LEU A 185 5.20 -6.04 4.57
CA LEU A 185 5.53 -6.22 6.00
C LEU A 185 4.84 -5.18 6.91
N HIS A 186 4.41 -4.05 6.34
CA HIS A 186 3.74 -2.96 7.05
C HIS A 186 2.22 -3.14 7.16
N TYR A 187 1.61 -4.07 6.42
CA TYR A 187 0.14 -4.15 6.29
C TYR A 187 -0.55 -5.00 7.37
N ALA A 188 0.19 -5.77 8.15
CA ALA A 188 -0.33 -6.63 9.24
C ALA A 188 -1.63 -7.37 8.87
N PRO A 189 -1.64 -8.27 7.83
CA PRO A 189 -2.85 -8.92 7.34
C PRO A 189 -3.53 -9.81 8.39
N ASP A 190 -4.86 -9.74 8.46
CA ASP A 190 -5.70 -10.71 9.17
C ASP A 190 -5.94 -11.94 8.28
N ALA A 191 -6.08 -11.71 6.96
CA ALA A 191 -6.11 -12.75 5.94
C ALA A 191 -5.04 -12.47 4.88
N LEU A 192 -4.06 -13.35 4.75
CA LEU A 192 -2.97 -13.27 3.78
C LEU A 192 -3.22 -14.25 2.64
N VAL A 193 -3.15 -13.79 1.39
CA VAL A 193 -3.21 -14.66 0.21
C VAL A 193 -1.85 -14.66 -0.48
N ILE A 194 -1.27 -15.83 -0.70
CA ILE A 194 0.01 -16.00 -1.40
C ILE A 194 -0.26 -16.77 -2.71
N THR A 195 -0.13 -16.08 -3.84
CA THR A 195 -0.47 -16.62 -5.17
C THR A 195 0.68 -17.40 -5.80
N SER A 196 1.91 -16.89 -5.69
CA SER A 196 3.12 -17.53 -6.22
C SER A 196 4.36 -16.97 -5.53
N VAL A 197 5.46 -17.73 -5.52
CA VAL A 197 6.78 -17.28 -5.05
C VAL A 197 7.81 -17.79 -6.04
N GLU A 198 8.23 -16.91 -6.95
CA GLU A 198 9.15 -17.21 -8.03
C GLU A 198 10.26 -16.16 -8.08
N PHE A 199 11.35 -16.47 -8.77
CA PHE A 199 12.41 -15.48 -9.00
C PHE A 199 11.98 -14.49 -10.07
N ASP A 200 11.69 -13.28 -9.65
CA ASP A 200 11.45 -12.10 -10.49
C ASP A 200 12.12 -10.88 -9.87
N HIS A 201 12.15 -9.76 -10.59
CA HIS A 201 12.73 -8.51 -10.09
C HIS A 201 14.22 -8.62 -9.73
N ALA A 202 15.03 -9.09 -10.72
CA ALA A 202 16.47 -9.24 -10.57
C ALA A 202 17.25 -7.94 -10.25
N ASP A 203 16.60 -6.80 -10.33
CA ASP A 203 17.10 -5.49 -9.90
C ASP A 203 17.08 -5.30 -8.38
N ILE A 204 16.23 -6.06 -7.65
CA ILE A 204 16.08 -5.98 -6.20
C ILE A 204 16.59 -7.24 -5.53
N TYR A 205 16.21 -8.41 -6.06
CA TYR A 205 16.55 -9.71 -5.48
C TYR A 205 17.63 -10.41 -6.28
N ARG A 206 18.71 -10.80 -5.60
CA ARG A 206 19.83 -11.50 -6.25
C ARG A 206 19.46 -12.91 -6.70
N ASP A 207 18.61 -13.59 -5.96
CA ASP A 207 18.25 -15.00 -6.17
C ASP A 207 16.88 -15.34 -5.53
N LEU A 208 16.35 -16.53 -5.85
CA LEU A 208 15.08 -17.03 -5.32
C LEU A 208 15.11 -17.22 -3.79
N ASP A 209 16.25 -17.56 -3.21
CA ASP A 209 16.35 -17.78 -1.77
C ASP A 209 16.13 -16.48 -1.00
N LEU A 210 16.61 -15.36 -1.54
CA LEU A 210 16.34 -14.05 -0.97
C LEU A 210 14.86 -13.68 -1.08
N VAL A 211 14.20 -13.93 -2.22
CA VAL A 211 12.74 -13.76 -2.36
C VAL A 211 12.01 -14.59 -1.31
N LYS A 212 12.32 -15.88 -1.22
CA LYS A 212 11.72 -16.76 -0.22
C LYS A 212 11.95 -16.30 1.22
N SER A 213 13.12 -15.75 1.53
CA SER A 213 13.42 -15.28 2.88
C SER A 213 12.49 -14.13 3.30
N VAL A 214 12.18 -13.23 2.37
CA VAL A 214 11.27 -12.11 2.62
C VAL A 214 9.82 -12.57 2.82
N PHE A 215 9.37 -13.55 2.02
CA PHE A 215 8.05 -14.16 2.22
C PHE A 215 7.97 -14.96 3.54
N ARG A 216 9.03 -15.68 3.93
CA ARG A 216 9.08 -16.36 5.26
C ARG A 216 9.02 -15.35 6.40
N GLU A 217 9.66 -14.20 6.25
CA GLU A 217 9.55 -13.11 7.23
C GLU A 217 8.11 -12.61 7.33
N LEU A 218 7.42 -12.36 6.20
CA LEU A 218 6.00 -12.00 6.20
C LEU A 218 5.17 -13.06 6.91
N VAL A 219 5.34 -14.34 6.58
CA VAL A 219 4.61 -15.46 7.18
C VAL A 219 4.88 -15.55 8.69
N SER A 220 6.14 -15.44 9.13
CA SER A 220 6.52 -15.55 10.54
C SER A 220 5.95 -14.44 11.43
N ARG A 221 5.61 -13.30 10.85
CA ARG A 221 5.00 -12.16 11.56
C ARG A 221 3.47 -12.29 11.69
N ARG A 222 2.86 -13.39 11.23
CA ARG A 222 1.39 -13.55 11.32
C ARG A 222 0.97 -13.82 12.75
N ALA A 223 -0.15 -13.21 13.13
CA ALA A 223 -0.80 -13.53 14.39
C ALA A 223 -1.38 -14.96 14.36
N VAL A 224 -1.44 -15.61 15.50
CA VAL A 224 -1.91 -17.01 15.59
C VAL A 224 -3.38 -17.17 15.14
N ASP A 225 -4.17 -16.12 15.28
CA ASP A 225 -5.59 -16.04 14.89
C ASP A 225 -5.82 -15.51 13.46
N SER A 226 -4.74 -15.22 12.73
CA SER A 226 -4.81 -14.88 11.29
C SER A 226 -4.91 -16.15 10.44
N VAL A 227 -5.21 -15.99 9.14
CA VAL A 227 -5.28 -17.09 8.17
C VAL A 227 -4.43 -16.79 6.94
N ILE A 228 -3.76 -17.83 6.41
CA ILE A 228 -3.02 -17.77 5.15
C ILE A 228 -3.70 -18.67 4.12
N PHE A 229 -4.14 -18.09 3.00
CA PHE A 229 -4.56 -18.84 1.81
C PHE A 229 -3.36 -18.97 0.87
N ALA A 230 -2.93 -20.18 0.58
CA ALA A 230 -1.68 -20.45 -0.10
C ALA A 230 -1.86 -21.37 -1.32
N ALA A 231 -1.36 -20.96 -2.48
CA ALA A 231 -1.28 -21.79 -3.69
C ALA A 231 -0.17 -22.84 -3.54
N THR A 232 -0.38 -23.85 -2.70
CA THR A 232 0.66 -24.82 -2.33
C THR A 232 1.03 -25.82 -3.42
N ASP A 233 0.33 -25.86 -4.53
CA ASP A 233 0.74 -26.52 -5.77
C ASP A 233 2.00 -25.86 -6.39
N GLN A 234 2.28 -24.60 -6.03
CA GLN A 234 3.49 -23.89 -6.39
C GLN A 234 4.61 -24.19 -5.37
N PRO A 235 5.74 -24.81 -5.78
CA PRO A 235 6.79 -25.25 -4.84
C PRO A 235 7.35 -24.12 -3.97
N GLY A 236 7.47 -22.90 -4.52
CA GLY A 236 7.95 -21.74 -3.76
C GLY A 236 7.00 -21.33 -2.65
N VAL A 237 5.68 -21.45 -2.86
CA VAL A 237 4.65 -21.13 -1.86
C VAL A 237 4.64 -22.16 -0.74
N ALA A 238 4.62 -23.46 -1.07
CA ALA A 238 4.65 -24.52 -0.07
C ALA A 238 5.85 -24.37 0.88
N ASP A 239 7.00 -24.00 0.35
CA ASP A 239 8.24 -23.84 1.11
C ASP A 239 8.17 -22.64 2.09
N VAL A 240 7.57 -21.52 1.70
CA VAL A 240 7.53 -20.33 2.56
C VAL A 240 6.47 -20.39 3.67
N VAL A 241 5.43 -21.23 3.51
CA VAL A 241 4.37 -21.39 4.52
C VAL A 241 4.56 -22.59 5.45
N ALA A 242 5.63 -23.39 5.25
CA ALA A 242 5.85 -24.64 5.99
C ALA A 242 5.85 -24.45 7.52
N ASP A 243 6.41 -23.34 8.00
CA ASP A 243 6.54 -23.01 9.42
C ASP A 243 5.60 -21.86 9.85
N ALA A 244 4.44 -21.72 9.19
CA ALA A 244 3.49 -20.65 9.52
C ALA A 244 2.96 -20.79 10.96
N PRO A 245 2.88 -19.69 11.73
CA PRO A 245 2.39 -19.74 13.11
C PRO A 245 0.86 -19.81 13.23
N CYS A 246 0.14 -19.70 12.12
CA CYS A 246 -1.31 -19.64 12.02
C CYS A 246 -1.88 -20.68 11.06
N GLU A 247 -3.19 -20.71 10.89
CA GLU A 247 -3.86 -21.60 9.95
C GLU A 247 -3.43 -21.34 8.51
N VAL A 248 -3.10 -22.42 7.77
CA VAL A 248 -2.81 -22.37 6.32
C VAL A 248 -3.87 -23.18 5.58
N VAL A 249 -4.61 -22.50 4.72
CA VAL A 249 -5.60 -23.07 3.81
C VAL A 249 -4.98 -23.19 2.43
N SER A 250 -4.75 -24.39 1.96
CA SER A 250 -4.19 -24.68 0.63
C SER A 250 -5.28 -24.60 -0.45
N TYR A 251 -4.92 -24.09 -1.62
CA TYR A 251 -5.76 -24.09 -2.82
C TYR A 251 -4.92 -24.32 -4.07
#